data_b6abe239ba6f8c4019ed25c60de7ef00
#
_entry.id   b6abe239ba6f8c4019ed25c60de7ef00
#
_cell.length_a   1.000
_cell.length_b   1.000
_cell.length_c   1.000
_cell.angle_alpha   90.00
_cell.angle_beta   90.00
_cell.angle_gamma   90.00
#
_symmetry.space_group_name_H-M   'P 1'
#
loop_
_entity.id
_entity.type
_entity.pdbx_description
1 polymer ?
#
loop_
_entity_poly.entity_id
_entity_poly.type
_entity_poly.pdbx_seq_one_letter_code
_entity_poly.pdbx_strand_id
1 'polypeptide(L)'
;MRFELDADQRDFAAALDSLLASADTVAVARAWADGDHGPGLELWSRLADMGVTSLATEDTPVELCLAFEALGRHAVPGPWVESVAYVGAEDGIHTVALPPHVPYALDADIADNVTDLGAAHASIDRTRHLFEVADRADVDQVAFDRAVLAVSAQLLGAGERILTDSVAYVKQRKQFGREVGSYQAIKHALADVRIALDFARPLVYGAALGEITPSAAKVAAGDAAYGSARTGLQVHGAIGYSQELDLSIWLTKVRALVTAWGTPAYHRARVLEGLR
;
A
#
# COMPACT_ATOMS: atom_id res chain seq x y z
N MET A 1 -7.64 -24.88 5.82
CA MET A 1 -6.75 -23.80 5.38
C MET A 1 -6.03 -23.27 6.62
N ARG A 2 -4.71 -23.32 6.68
CA ARG A 2 -3.94 -22.74 7.79
C ARG A 2 -3.40 -21.39 7.28
N PHE A 3 -3.86 -20.30 7.86
CA PHE A 3 -3.35 -18.95 7.62
C PHE A 3 -2.23 -18.56 8.61
N GLU A 4 -1.62 -19.56 9.25
CA GLU A 4 -0.51 -19.32 10.17
C GLU A 4 0.79 -19.26 9.35
N LEU A 5 1.50 -18.19 9.52
CA LEU A 5 2.85 -18.02 8.97
C LEU A 5 3.78 -19.09 9.56
N ASP A 6 4.67 -19.63 8.77
CA ASP A 6 5.76 -20.48 9.28
C ASP A 6 6.84 -19.65 10.01
N ALA A 7 7.91 -20.29 10.47
CA ALA A 7 8.95 -19.63 11.25
C ALA A 7 9.70 -18.60 10.39
N ASP A 8 10.09 -18.97 9.17
CA ASP A 8 10.88 -18.14 8.28
C ASP A 8 10.09 -16.91 7.82
N GLN A 9 8.80 -17.08 7.53
CA GLN A 9 7.88 -15.99 7.20
C GLN A 9 7.70 -14.98 8.36
N ARG A 10 7.60 -15.48 9.59
CA ARG A 10 7.54 -14.62 10.78
C ARG A 10 8.83 -13.84 11.00
N ASP A 11 9.97 -14.51 10.84
CA ASP A 11 11.28 -13.89 11.00
C ASP A 11 11.52 -12.83 9.91
N PHE A 12 11.15 -13.12 8.67
CA PHE A 12 11.20 -12.17 7.56
C PHE A 12 10.33 -10.93 7.83
N ALA A 13 9.06 -11.13 8.24
CA ALA A 13 8.16 -10.03 8.56
C ALA A 13 8.69 -9.16 9.71
N ALA A 14 9.25 -9.79 10.77
CA ALA A 14 9.83 -9.08 11.91
C ALA A 14 11.09 -8.30 11.52
N ALA A 15 11.94 -8.85 10.66
CA ALA A 15 13.13 -8.18 10.15
C ALA A 15 12.78 -6.95 9.31
N LEU A 16 11.79 -7.07 8.42
CA LEU A 16 11.28 -5.96 7.62
C LEU A 16 10.72 -4.84 8.49
N ASP A 17 9.86 -5.18 9.45
CA ASP A 17 9.24 -4.19 10.34
C ASP A 17 10.30 -3.47 11.19
N SER A 18 11.31 -4.21 11.68
CA SER A 18 12.46 -3.65 12.42
C SER A 18 13.29 -2.68 11.57
N LEU A 19 13.60 -3.05 10.32
CA LEU A 19 14.34 -2.19 9.40
C LEU A 19 13.55 -0.90 9.12
N LEU A 20 12.27 -1.02 8.78
CA LEU A 20 11.42 0.10 8.41
C LEU A 20 11.11 1.01 9.60
N ALA A 21 10.93 0.45 10.81
CA ALA A 21 10.76 1.23 12.05
C ALA A 21 12.01 2.06 12.39
N SER A 22 13.20 1.58 12.03
CA SER A 22 14.46 2.29 12.27
C SER A 22 14.79 3.38 11.23
N ALA A 23 14.08 3.41 10.10
CA ALA A 23 14.43 4.21 8.92
C ALA A 23 13.80 5.61 8.88
N ASP A 24 13.04 6.04 9.90
CA ASP A 24 12.23 7.29 9.84
C ASP A 24 11.48 7.45 8.52
N THR A 25 10.64 6.48 8.21
CA THR A 25 9.94 6.42 6.91
C THR A 25 9.02 7.61 6.66
N VAL A 26 8.62 8.36 7.70
CA VAL A 26 7.88 9.63 7.57
C VAL A 26 8.77 10.69 6.94
N ALA A 27 10.01 10.84 7.44
CA ALA A 27 10.96 11.78 6.85
C ALA A 27 11.31 11.38 5.40
N VAL A 28 11.51 10.09 5.14
CA VAL A 28 11.73 9.56 3.78
C VAL A 28 10.56 9.89 2.84
N ALA A 29 9.32 9.65 3.28
CA ALA A 29 8.14 9.95 2.47
C ALA A 29 7.97 11.46 2.20
N ARG A 30 8.31 12.32 3.16
CA ARG A 30 8.27 13.78 2.99
C ARG A 30 9.34 14.27 2.02
N ALA A 31 10.59 13.78 2.16
CA ALA A 31 11.67 14.09 1.22
C ALA A 31 11.30 13.69 -0.20
N TRP A 32 10.80 12.46 -0.38
CA TRP A 32 10.33 11.97 -1.67
C TRP A 32 9.22 12.84 -2.27
N ALA A 33 8.23 13.24 -1.47
CA ALA A 33 7.13 14.11 -1.90
C ALA A 33 7.61 15.50 -2.35
N ASP A 34 8.76 15.96 -1.86
CA ASP A 34 9.39 17.22 -2.23
C ASP A 34 10.43 17.08 -3.37
N GLY A 35 10.57 15.85 -3.93
CA GLY A 35 11.46 15.55 -5.06
C GLY A 35 12.89 15.17 -4.64
N ASP A 36 13.16 15.03 -3.34
CA ASP A 36 14.42 14.45 -2.85
C ASP A 36 14.27 12.93 -2.71
N HIS A 37 14.70 12.23 -3.75
CA HIS A 37 14.64 10.76 -3.78
C HIS A 37 15.77 10.07 -3.01
N GLY A 38 16.83 10.80 -2.63
CA GLY A 38 18.03 10.23 -2.01
C GLY A 38 17.74 9.29 -0.83
N PRO A 39 17.04 9.74 0.22
CA PRO A 39 16.72 8.87 1.37
C PRO A 39 15.86 7.64 1.02
N GLY A 40 14.96 7.78 0.03
CA GLY A 40 14.12 6.68 -0.45
C GLY A 40 14.92 5.64 -1.24
N LEU A 41 15.87 6.07 -2.07
CA LEU A 41 16.77 5.20 -2.82
C LEU A 41 17.72 4.42 -1.89
N GLU A 42 18.19 5.06 -0.81
CA GLU A 42 18.96 4.39 0.23
C GLU A 42 18.14 3.30 0.95
N LEU A 43 16.88 3.59 1.24
CA LEU A 43 15.95 2.62 1.80
C LEU A 43 15.65 1.49 0.80
N TRP A 44 15.49 1.80 -0.50
CA TRP A 44 15.34 0.83 -1.58
C TRP A 44 16.48 -0.18 -1.59
N SER A 45 17.73 0.29 -1.57
CA SER A 45 18.92 -0.58 -1.54
C SER A 45 18.91 -1.52 -0.33
N ARG A 46 18.58 -0.99 0.87
CA ARG A 46 18.51 -1.81 2.09
C ARG A 46 17.42 -2.90 2.02
N LEU A 47 16.29 -2.61 1.39
CA LEU A 47 15.22 -3.59 1.18
C LEU A 47 15.59 -4.61 0.10
N ALA A 48 16.30 -4.19 -0.95
CA ALA A 48 16.86 -5.09 -1.96
C ALA A 48 17.86 -6.07 -1.34
N ASP A 49 18.76 -5.59 -0.46
CA ASP A 49 19.70 -6.44 0.28
C ASP A 49 19.00 -7.49 1.18
N MET A 50 17.74 -7.23 1.56
CA MET A 50 16.89 -8.20 2.27
C MET A 50 16.14 -9.16 1.35
N GLY A 51 16.31 -9.06 0.02
CA GLY A 51 15.64 -9.90 -0.96
C GLY A 51 14.23 -9.44 -1.36
N VAL A 52 13.80 -8.22 -1.00
CA VAL A 52 12.45 -7.74 -1.35
C VAL A 52 12.26 -7.66 -2.87
N THR A 53 13.30 -7.33 -3.62
CA THR A 53 13.24 -7.21 -5.09
C THR A 53 13.14 -8.56 -5.81
N SER A 54 13.59 -9.67 -5.21
CA SER A 54 13.53 -11.01 -5.81
C SER A 54 12.23 -11.78 -5.55
N LEU A 55 11.34 -11.30 -4.65
CA LEU A 55 10.14 -12.02 -4.23
C LEU A 55 9.19 -12.43 -5.36
N ALA A 56 9.16 -11.67 -6.45
CA ALA A 56 8.29 -11.97 -7.58
C ALA A 56 8.91 -13.02 -8.51
N THR A 57 10.23 -13.06 -8.64
CA THR A 57 10.97 -14.03 -9.46
C THR A 57 11.17 -15.36 -8.75
N GLU A 58 11.27 -15.36 -7.44
CA GLU A 58 11.33 -16.55 -6.58
C GLU A 58 9.95 -17.22 -6.40
N ASP A 59 8.88 -16.57 -6.90
CA ASP A 59 7.48 -17.04 -6.78
C ASP A 59 7.08 -17.33 -5.32
N THR A 60 7.36 -16.36 -4.43
CA THR A 60 7.04 -16.40 -3.00
C THR A 60 5.90 -15.43 -2.66
N PRO A 61 4.64 -15.74 -3.03
CA PRO A 61 3.53 -14.78 -2.98
C PRO A 61 3.10 -14.42 -1.54
N VAL A 62 3.35 -15.27 -0.55
CA VAL A 62 3.07 -14.96 0.86
C VAL A 62 4.08 -13.94 1.36
N GLU A 63 5.36 -14.13 1.10
CA GLU A 63 6.45 -13.21 1.45
C GLU A 63 6.29 -11.88 0.71
N LEU A 64 5.85 -11.91 -0.55
CA LEU A 64 5.46 -10.71 -1.28
C LEU A 64 4.36 -9.94 -0.54
N CYS A 65 3.31 -10.61 -0.06
CA CYS A 65 2.26 -9.96 0.73
C CYS A 65 2.80 -9.39 2.04
N LEU A 66 3.68 -10.10 2.75
CA LEU A 66 4.31 -9.62 3.99
C LEU A 66 5.14 -8.36 3.73
N ALA A 67 5.96 -8.36 2.67
CA ALA A 67 6.76 -7.21 2.30
C ALA A 67 5.88 -6.00 1.93
N PHE A 68 4.90 -6.18 1.07
CA PHE A 68 4.03 -5.09 0.64
C PHE A 68 3.09 -4.58 1.75
N GLU A 69 2.67 -5.44 2.67
CA GLU A 69 1.96 -5.01 3.88
C GLU A 69 2.86 -4.12 4.76
N ALA A 70 4.13 -4.49 4.95
CA ALA A 70 5.10 -3.68 5.67
C ALA A 70 5.35 -2.34 4.96
N LEU A 71 5.56 -2.33 3.64
CA LEU A 71 5.70 -1.10 2.84
C LEU A 71 4.48 -0.17 2.99
N GLY A 72 3.28 -0.72 3.02
CA GLY A 72 2.06 0.04 3.27
C GLY A 72 1.96 0.59 4.68
N ARG A 73 2.28 -0.22 5.69
CA ARG A 73 2.29 0.16 7.12
C ARG A 73 3.24 1.32 7.39
N HIS A 74 4.37 1.36 6.70
CA HIS A 74 5.41 2.37 6.85
C HIS A 74 5.35 3.48 5.79
N ALA A 75 4.35 3.46 4.89
CA ALA A 75 4.16 4.43 3.79
C ALA A 75 5.41 4.62 2.92
N VAL A 76 6.18 3.56 2.70
CA VAL A 76 7.41 3.60 1.90
C VAL A 76 7.08 4.11 0.49
N PRO A 77 7.77 5.14 -0.02
CA PRO A 77 7.56 5.68 -1.37
C PRO A 77 8.29 4.84 -2.42
N GLY A 78 8.01 5.13 -3.70
CA GLY A 78 8.66 4.50 -4.84
C GLY A 78 7.77 3.51 -5.60
N PRO A 79 8.20 3.11 -6.82
CA PRO A 79 7.42 2.28 -7.73
C PRO A 79 7.56 0.77 -7.43
N TRP A 80 7.41 0.38 -6.16
CA TRP A 80 7.58 -1.00 -5.69
C TRP A 80 6.65 -1.99 -6.39
N VAL A 81 5.40 -1.61 -6.62
CA VAL A 81 4.42 -2.48 -7.29
C VAL A 81 4.79 -2.67 -8.75
N GLU A 82 5.16 -1.59 -9.41
CA GLU A 82 5.55 -1.55 -10.81
C GLU A 82 6.84 -2.34 -11.02
N SER A 83 7.88 -2.05 -10.25
CA SER A 83 9.21 -2.62 -10.40
C SER A 83 9.25 -4.08 -9.93
N VAL A 84 8.85 -4.35 -8.71
CA VAL A 84 8.97 -5.68 -8.10
C VAL A 84 7.83 -6.59 -8.52
N ALA A 85 6.57 -6.18 -8.24
CA ALA A 85 5.45 -7.10 -8.41
C ALA A 85 5.04 -7.28 -9.87
N TYR A 86 5.13 -6.25 -10.72
CA TYR A 86 4.75 -6.37 -12.13
C TYR A 86 5.93 -6.78 -13.01
N VAL A 87 7.00 -5.97 -13.05
CA VAL A 87 8.17 -6.22 -13.93
C VAL A 87 8.99 -7.42 -13.44
N GLY A 88 9.08 -7.63 -12.13
CA GLY A 88 9.96 -8.63 -11.52
C GLY A 88 11.43 -8.23 -11.65
N ALA A 89 11.73 -6.94 -11.51
CA ALA A 89 13.08 -6.44 -11.58
C ALA A 89 13.81 -6.73 -10.27
N GLU A 90 14.86 -7.54 -10.35
CA GLU A 90 15.74 -7.81 -9.20
C GLU A 90 16.72 -6.65 -8.99
N ASP A 91 17.20 -6.09 -10.09
CA ASP A 91 18.13 -4.95 -10.11
C ASP A 91 17.47 -3.73 -10.73
N GLY A 92 17.85 -2.56 -10.21
CA GLY A 92 17.36 -1.27 -10.70
C GLY A 92 15.93 -0.93 -10.26
N ILE A 93 15.43 0.18 -10.77
CA ILE A 93 14.06 0.66 -10.52
C ILE A 93 13.34 0.75 -11.86
N HIS A 94 12.22 0.07 -11.96
CA HIS A 94 11.46 -0.01 -13.19
C HIS A 94 10.02 0.48 -12.95
N THR A 95 9.41 1.00 -13.99
CA THR A 95 8.02 1.43 -13.96
C THR A 95 7.29 1.08 -15.25
N VAL A 96 5.98 1.14 -15.25
CA VAL A 96 5.16 0.82 -16.41
C VAL A 96 3.92 1.70 -16.49
N ALA A 97 3.42 1.90 -17.71
CA ALA A 97 2.09 2.42 -17.97
C ALA A 97 1.28 1.38 -18.74
N LEU A 98 0.11 1.02 -18.22
CA LEU A 98 -0.79 -0.02 -18.75
C LEU A 98 -2.23 0.50 -18.81
N PRO A 99 -2.54 1.43 -19.72
CA PRO A 99 -3.89 1.94 -19.86
C PRO A 99 -4.90 0.80 -20.18
N PRO A 100 -6.15 0.87 -19.69
CA PRO A 100 -6.73 1.98 -18.90
C PRO A 100 -6.50 1.86 -17.39
N HIS A 101 -5.88 0.79 -16.87
CA HIS A 101 -5.83 0.48 -15.44
C HIS A 101 -4.67 1.15 -14.71
N VAL A 102 -3.54 1.34 -15.41
CA VAL A 102 -2.36 2.08 -14.95
C VAL A 102 -1.99 3.10 -16.03
N PRO A 103 -2.71 4.24 -16.11
CA PRO A 103 -2.55 5.16 -17.24
C PRO A 103 -1.25 5.94 -17.24
N TYR A 104 -0.58 6.05 -16.11
CA TYR A 104 0.66 6.79 -15.91
C TYR A 104 1.72 5.90 -15.28
N ALA A 105 2.97 6.11 -15.66
CA ALA A 105 4.12 5.50 -15.02
C ALA A 105 4.43 6.22 -13.70
N LEU A 106 4.62 5.46 -12.63
CA LEU A 106 4.94 5.98 -11.31
C LEU A 106 6.44 6.20 -11.19
N ASP A 107 6.82 7.39 -10.69
CA ASP A 107 8.22 7.78 -10.44
C ASP A 107 9.15 7.48 -11.64
N ALA A 108 8.65 7.78 -12.85
CA ALA A 108 9.37 7.48 -14.10
C ALA A 108 10.64 8.31 -14.30
N ASP A 109 10.77 9.39 -13.55
CA ASP A 109 11.94 10.28 -13.53
C ASP A 109 13.18 9.64 -12.88
N ILE A 110 12.99 8.54 -12.13
CA ILE A 110 14.08 7.76 -11.52
C ILE A 110 14.15 6.31 -12.04
N ALA A 111 13.29 5.95 -12.98
CA ALA A 111 13.21 4.57 -13.48
C ALA A 111 14.25 4.31 -14.58
N ASP A 112 14.95 3.19 -14.49
CA ASP A 112 16.02 2.81 -15.42
C ASP A 112 15.51 2.42 -16.81
N ASN A 113 14.24 2.03 -16.92
CA ASN A 113 13.62 1.59 -18.16
C ASN A 113 12.86 2.68 -18.93
N VAL A 114 12.90 3.94 -18.47
CA VAL A 114 12.24 5.08 -19.13
C VAL A 114 13.28 5.98 -19.77
N THR A 115 13.22 6.13 -21.10
CA THR A 115 14.12 7.01 -21.86
C THR A 115 13.47 8.34 -22.22
N ASP A 116 12.18 8.35 -22.47
CA ASP A 116 11.40 9.53 -22.86
C ASP A 116 10.32 9.82 -21.83
N LEU A 117 10.60 10.83 -21.00
CA LEU A 117 9.70 11.27 -19.96
C LEU A 117 8.72 12.32 -20.53
N GLY A 118 7.42 12.00 -20.44
CA GLY A 118 6.34 12.88 -20.87
C GLY A 118 5.87 13.85 -19.78
N ALA A 119 4.63 14.31 -19.90
CA ALA A 119 4.06 15.27 -18.96
C ALA A 119 3.88 14.68 -17.56
N ALA A 120 4.18 15.46 -16.53
CA ALA A 120 3.89 15.12 -15.15
C ALA A 120 2.43 15.42 -14.80
N HIS A 121 1.82 14.52 -14.01
CA HIS A 121 0.44 14.64 -13.52
C HIS A 121 0.38 14.69 -12.00
N ALA A 122 -0.52 15.52 -11.46
CA ALA A 122 -0.72 15.63 -10.03
C ALA A 122 -1.39 14.37 -9.47
N SER A 123 -0.86 13.86 -8.35
CA SER A 123 -1.49 12.82 -7.55
C SER A 123 -1.98 13.40 -6.22
N ILE A 124 -3.05 12.81 -5.67
CA ILE A 124 -3.51 13.13 -4.32
C ILE A 124 -2.48 12.68 -3.27
N ASP A 125 -1.76 11.60 -3.53
CA ASP A 125 -0.62 11.16 -2.74
C ASP A 125 0.65 11.82 -3.33
N ARG A 126 1.20 12.78 -2.60
CA ARG A 126 2.39 13.53 -3.02
C ARG A 126 3.65 12.67 -3.16
N THR A 127 3.64 11.46 -2.57
CA THR A 127 4.74 10.48 -2.73
C THR A 127 4.62 9.65 -4.01
N ARG A 128 3.69 9.97 -4.90
CA ARG A 128 3.45 9.28 -6.18
C ARG A 128 3.58 10.29 -7.31
N HIS A 129 4.74 10.37 -7.94
CA HIS A 129 4.99 11.21 -9.11
C HIS A 129 4.55 10.45 -10.35
N LEU A 130 3.57 10.98 -11.06
CA LEU A 130 2.92 10.33 -12.19
C LEU A 130 3.36 10.98 -13.49
N PHE A 131 3.78 10.19 -14.46
CA PHE A 131 4.27 10.68 -15.75
C PHE A 131 3.59 9.96 -16.93
N GLU A 132 3.40 10.67 -18.01
CA GLU A 132 3.19 10.06 -19.30
C GLU A 132 4.48 9.44 -19.80
N VAL A 133 4.38 8.27 -20.44
CA VAL A 133 5.51 7.62 -21.12
C VAL A 133 5.04 7.18 -22.50
N ALA A 134 5.96 7.22 -23.47
CA ALA A 134 5.65 6.84 -24.84
C ALA A 134 5.45 5.32 -24.97
N ASP A 135 6.27 4.55 -24.27
CA ASP A 135 6.24 3.10 -24.31
C ASP A 135 5.09 2.56 -23.45
N ARG A 136 4.16 1.90 -24.13
CA ARG A 136 3.02 1.21 -23.49
C ARG A 136 3.20 -0.28 -23.71
N ALA A 137 3.36 -1.01 -22.62
CA ALA A 137 3.46 -2.46 -22.69
C ALA A 137 2.08 -3.10 -22.87
N ASP A 138 2.05 -4.26 -23.51
CA ASP A 138 0.89 -5.14 -23.44
C ASP A 138 0.73 -5.68 -22.02
N VAL A 139 -0.51 -5.88 -21.59
CA VAL A 139 -0.80 -6.35 -20.24
C VAL A 139 -0.50 -7.83 -20.12
N ASP A 140 0.53 -8.17 -19.35
CA ASP A 140 0.70 -9.54 -18.83
C ASP A 140 -0.28 -9.74 -17.66
N GLN A 141 -1.27 -10.61 -17.85
CA GLN A 141 -2.35 -10.81 -16.87
C GLN A 141 -1.85 -11.45 -15.56
N VAL A 142 -0.84 -12.32 -15.62
CA VAL A 142 -0.26 -12.95 -14.43
C VAL A 142 0.50 -11.91 -13.60
N ALA A 143 1.34 -11.11 -14.25
CA ALA A 143 2.05 -10.01 -13.59
C ALA A 143 1.07 -8.93 -13.07
N PHE A 144 0.01 -8.63 -13.83
CA PHE A 144 -1.03 -7.70 -13.38
C PHE A 144 -1.74 -8.20 -12.12
N ASP A 145 -2.11 -9.47 -12.06
CA ASP A 145 -2.78 -10.05 -10.89
C ASP A 145 -1.84 -10.10 -9.67
N ARG A 146 -0.54 -10.34 -9.87
CA ARG A 146 0.47 -10.23 -8.82
C ARG A 146 0.63 -8.78 -8.31
N ALA A 147 0.64 -7.80 -9.21
CA ALA A 147 0.64 -6.38 -8.83
C ALA A 147 -0.63 -5.97 -8.05
N VAL A 148 -1.80 -6.47 -8.46
CA VAL A 148 -3.07 -6.29 -7.73
C VAL A 148 -3.00 -6.87 -6.32
N LEU A 149 -2.38 -8.04 -6.16
CA LEU A 149 -2.14 -8.66 -4.86
C LEU A 149 -1.22 -7.79 -3.97
N ALA A 150 -0.11 -7.31 -4.53
CA ALA A 150 0.83 -6.43 -3.85
C ALA A 150 0.17 -5.12 -3.35
N VAL A 151 -0.63 -4.46 -4.21
CA VAL A 151 -1.41 -3.27 -3.82
C VAL A 151 -2.44 -3.61 -2.73
N SER A 152 -3.03 -4.80 -2.76
CA SER A 152 -3.98 -5.23 -1.72
C SER A 152 -3.30 -5.37 -0.37
N ALA A 153 -2.09 -5.92 -0.34
CA ALA A 153 -1.26 -6.00 0.87
C ALA A 153 -0.83 -4.61 1.37
N GLN A 154 -0.42 -3.69 0.48
CA GLN A 154 -0.12 -2.30 0.85
C GLN A 154 -1.33 -1.58 1.47
N LEU A 155 -2.52 -1.77 0.91
CA LEU A 155 -3.76 -1.20 1.45
C LEU A 155 -4.05 -1.73 2.85
N LEU A 156 -3.87 -3.04 3.07
CA LEU A 156 -4.05 -3.66 4.38
C LEU A 156 -3.09 -3.05 5.41
N GLY A 157 -1.80 -2.97 5.10
CA GLY A 157 -0.79 -2.37 5.98
C GLY A 157 -1.04 -0.90 6.30
N ALA A 158 -1.42 -0.10 5.29
CA ALA A 158 -1.77 1.30 5.47
C ALA A 158 -3.03 1.48 6.34
N GLY A 159 -4.05 0.65 6.15
CA GLY A 159 -5.26 0.64 6.98
C GLY A 159 -4.97 0.31 8.45
N GLU A 160 -4.09 -0.67 8.70
CA GLU A 160 -3.62 -1.04 10.04
C GLU A 160 -2.88 0.09 10.74
N ARG A 161 -2.01 0.80 10.02
CA ARG A 161 -1.29 1.95 10.57
C ARG A 161 -2.26 3.07 10.96
N ILE A 162 -3.19 3.42 10.08
CA ILE A 162 -4.19 4.45 10.36
C ILE A 162 -5.02 4.10 11.60
N LEU A 163 -5.44 2.83 11.74
CA LEU A 163 -6.18 2.38 12.91
C LEU A 163 -5.34 2.50 14.19
N THR A 164 -4.08 2.05 14.15
CA THR A 164 -3.15 2.11 15.28
C THR A 164 -2.95 3.53 15.77
N ASP A 165 -2.65 4.45 14.86
CA ASP A 165 -2.42 5.87 15.18
C ASP A 165 -3.70 6.54 15.67
N SER A 166 -4.86 6.19 15.08
CA SER A 166 -6.17 6.70 15.53
C SER A 166 -6.52 6.25 16.94
N VAL A 167 -6.25 4.99 17.28
CA VAL A 167 -6.45 4.46 18.64
C VAL A 167 -5.53 5.17 19.64
N ALA A 168 -4.25 5.37 19.28
CA ALA A 168 -3.31 6.10 20.12
C ALA A 168 -3.77 7.55 20.35
N TYR A 169 -4.21 8.23 19.30
CA TYR A 169 -4.69 9.61 19.37
C TYR A 169 -5.91 9.76 20.28
N VAL A 170 -6.95 8.95 20.12
CA VAL A 170 -8.20 9.09 20.90
C VAL A 170 -8.02 8.72 22.37
N LYS A 171 -7.00 7.93 22.74
CA LYS A 171 -6.61 7.63 24.12
C LYS A 171 -5.95 8.82 24.81
N GLN A 172 -5.30 9.69 24.08
CA GLN A 172 -4.59 10.85 24.63
C GLN A 172 -5.44 12.14 24.57
N ARG A 173 -6.24 12.29 23.52
CA ARG A 173 -7.06 13.49 23.29
C ARG A 173 -8.22 13.58 24.28
N LYS A 174 -8.31 14.69 25.00
CA LYS A 174 -9.41 14.96 25.93
C LYS A 174 -10.34 16.05 25.38
N GLN A 175 -11.63 15.80 25.41
CA GLN A 175 -12.68 16.75 25.08
C GLN A 175 -13.90 16.47 25.99
N PHE A 176 -14.65 17.53 26.33
CA PHE A 176 -15.84 17.43 27.20
C PHE A 176 -15.54 16.71 28.53
N GLY A 177 -14.37 17.01 29.12
CA GLY A 177 -13.96 16.51 30.42
C GLY A 177 -13.43 15.10 30.52
N ARG A 178 -13.31 14.37 29.39
CA ARG A 178 -12.78 13.00 29.34
C ARG A 178 -12.05 12.68 28.03
N GLU A 179 -11.38 11.54 27.97
CA GLU A 179 -10.73 11.04 26.76
C GLU A 179 -11.76 10.79 25.63
N VAL A 180 -11.43 11.22 24.40
CA VAL A 180 -12.30 11.04 23.23
C VAL A 180 -12.57 9.55 22.97
N GLY A 181 -11.59 8.69 23.20
CA GLY A 181 -11.72 7.24 23.08
C GLY A 181 -12.67 6.60 24.12
N SER A 182 -13.11 7.32 25.14
CA SER A 182 -14.09 6.81 26.12
C SER A 182 -15.52 6.80 25.59
N TYR A 183 -15.82 7.56 24.53
CA TYR A 183 -17.15 7.62 23.94
C TYR A 183 -17.49 6.37 23.12
N GLN A 184 -18.68 5.80 23.34
CA GLN A 184 -19.10 4.57 22.67
C GLN A 184 -19.10 4.68 21.14
N ALA A 185 -19.55 5.82 20.60
CA ALA A 185 -19.54 6.05 19.15
C ALA A 185 -18.15 5.93 18.54
N ILE A 186 -17.10 6.43 19.23
CA ILE A 186 -15.70 6.32 18.79
C ILE A 186 -15.21 4.88 18.91
N LYS A 187 -15.51 4.21 20.02
CA LYS A 187 -15.13 2.80 20.23
C LYS A 187 -15.73 1.90 19.15
N HIS A 188 -17.03 2.07 18.85
CA HIS A 188 -17.69 1.26 17.82
C HIS A 188 -17.10 1.55 16.42
N ALA A 189 -16.90 2.82 16.07
CA ALA A 189 -16.29 3.16 14.77
C ALA A 189 -14.90 2.54 14.58
N LEU A 190 -14.04 2.57 15.62
CA LEU A 190 -12.71 1.94 15.55
C LEU A 190 -12.79 0.41 15.59
N ALA A 191 -13.76 -0.16 16.30
CA ALA A 191 -14.00 -1.61 16.30
C ALA A 191 -14.48 -2.11 14.93
N ASP A 192 -15.37 -1.37 14.27
CA ASP A 192 -15.82 -1.70 12.91
C ASP A 192 -14.66 -1.69 11.91
N VAL A 193 -13.73 -0.74 12.03
CA VAL A 193 -12.49 -0.72 11.23
C VAL A 193 -11.64 -1.95 11.53
N ARG A 194 -11.44 -2.30 12.80
CA ARG A 194 -10.68 -3.51 13.18
C ARG A 194 -11.27 -4.76 12.54
N ILE A 195 -12.60 -4.93 12.65
CA ILE A 195 -13.33 -6.05 12.07
C ILE A 195 -13.13 -6.10 10.55
N ALA A 196 -13.26 -4.95 9.86
CA ALA A 196 -13.10 -4.90 8.41
C ALA A 196 -11.69 -5.31 7.96
N LEU A 197 -10.64 -4.86 8.66
CA LEU A 197 -9.25 -5.23 8.39
C LEU A 197 -9.00 -6.72 8.69
N ASP A 198 -9.56 -7.24 9.80
CA ASP A 198 -9.43 -8.66 10.16
C ASP A 198 -10.11 -9.59 9.14
N PHE A 199 -11.22 -9.16 8.53
CA PHE A 199 -11.87 -9.92 7.45
C PHE A 199 -11.18 -9.76 6.10
N ALA A 200 -10.51 -8.63 5.83
CA ALA A 200 -9.76 -8.43 4.59
C ALA A 200 -8.46 -9.24 4.55
N ARG A 201 -7.78 -9.40 5.68
CA ARG A 201 -6.50 -10.09 5.80
C ARG A 201 -6.52 -11.52 5.22
N PRO A 202 -7.43 -12.42 5.62
CA PRO A 202 -7.48 -13.78 5.06
C PRO A 202 -7.80 -13.81 3.56
N LEU A 203 -8.47 -12.78 3.00
CA LEU A 203 -8.69 -12.69 1.58
C LEU A 203 -7.40 -12.33 0.82
N VAL A 204 -6.56 -11.45 1.37
CA VAL A 204 -5.25 -11.12 0.78
C VAL A 204 -4.33 -12.33 0.79
N TYR A 205 -4.18 -13.00 1.94
CA TYR A 205 -3.32 -14.19 2.03
C TYR A 205 -3.91 -15.42 1.33
N GLY A 206 -5.23 -15.54 1.26
CA GLY A 206 -5.88 -16.56 0.45
C GLY A 206 -5.65 -16.37 -1.06
N ALA A 207 -5.55 -15.12 -1.52
CA ALA A 207 -5.18 -14.82 -2.89
C ALA A 207 -3.70 -15.15 -3.17
N ALA A 208 -2.80 -14.93 -2.21
CA ALA A 208 -1.40 -15.36 -2.30
C ALA A 208 -1.28 -16.90 -2.45
N LEU A 209 -2.16 -17.63 -1.80
CA LEU A 209 -2.22 -19.10 -1.88
C LEU A 209 -2.99 -19.65 -3.10
N GLY A 210 -3.47 -18.77 -3.99
CA GLY A 210 -4.24 -19.16 -5.17
C GLY A 210 -5.69 -19.63 -4.88
N GLU A 211 -6.17 -19.49 -3.65
CA GLU A 211 -7.52 -19.93 -3.23
C GLU A 211 -8.61 -18.90 -3.55
N ILE A 212 -8.21 -17.65 -3.73
CA ILE A 212 -9.09 -16.50 -3.95
C ILE A 212 -8.49 -15.65 -5.08
N THR A 213 -9.33 -15.00 -5.87
CA THR A 213 -8.84 -14.12 -6.94
C THR A 213 -8.21 -12.85 -6.35
N PRO A 214 -7.09 -12.35 -6.88
CA PRO A 214 -6.49 -11.08 -6.46
C PRO A 214 -7.45 -9.90 -6.52
N SER A 215 -8.44 -9.94 -7.42
CA SER A 215 -9.52 -8.94 -7.50
C SER A 215 -10.41 -8.93 -6.26
N ALA A 216 -10.72 -10.09 -5.66
CA ALA A 216 -11.51 -10.16 -4.42
C ALA A 216 -10.70 -9.60 -3.23
N ALA A 217 -9.41 -9.93 -3.14
CA ALA A 217 -8.50 -9.36 -2.16
C ALA A 217 -8.43 -7.83 -2.27
N LYS A 218 -8.31 -7.30 -3.51
CA LYS A 218 -8.25 -5.86 -3.78
C LYS A 218 -9.52 -5.12 -3.35
N VAL A 219 -10.70 -5.69 -3.61
CA VAL A 219 -11.98 -5.11 -3.17
C VAL A 219 -12.03 -5.08 -1.64
N ALA A 220 -11.75 -6.19 -0.98
CA ALA A 220 -11.84 -6.28 0.48
C ALA A 220 -10.83 -5.37 1.19
N ALA A 221 -9.56 -5.42 0.79
CA ALA A 221 -8.51 -4.58 1.35
C ALA A 221 -8.76 -3.08 1.07
N GLY A 222 -9.24 -2.76 -0.14
CA GLY A 222 -9.58 -1.40 -0.54
C GLY A 222 -10.73 -0.80 0.29
N ASP A 223 -11.81 -1.55 0.47
CA ASP A 223 -12.97 -1.12 1.26
C ASP A 223 -12.58 -0.97 2.75
N ALA A 224 -11.82 -1.91 3.32
CA ALA A 224 -11.34 -1.87 4.70
C ALA A 224 -10.38 -0.69 4.96
N ALA A 225 -9.37 -0.52 4.10
CA ALA A 225 -8.40 0.57 4.23
C ALA A 225 -9.08 1.95 4.03
N TYR A 226 -10.00 2.07 3.08
CA TYR A 226 -10.74 3.31 2.87
C TYR A 226 -11.66 3.64 4.06
N GLY A 227 -12.31 2.62 4.66
CA GLY A 227 -13.06 2.75 5.91
C GLY A 227 -12.16 3.24 7.06
N SER A 228 -10.96 2.66 7.18
CA SER A 228 -9.95 3.09 8.15
C SER A 228 -9.55 4.55 7.94
N ALA A 229 -9.27 4.96 6.70
CA ALA A 229 -8.90 6.33 6.37
C ALA A 229 -10.00 7.34 6.71
N ARG A 230 -11.27 7.03 6.39
CA ARG A 230 -12.40 7.89 6.73
C ARG A 230 -12.60 8.02 8.25
N THR A 231 -12.52 6.91 8.97
CA THR A 231 -12.66 6.90 10.42
C THR A 231 -11.49 7.61 11.08
N GLY A 232 -10.25 7.36 10.60
CA GLY A 232 -9.05 8.07 11.06
C GLY A 232 -9.17 9.58 10.90
N LEU A 233 -9.57 10.05 9.72
CA LEU A 233 -9.81 11.46 9.46
C LEU A 233 -10.86 12.06 10.42
N GLN A 234 -11.97 11.35 10.64
CA GLN A 234 -13.05 11.80 11.51
C GLN A 234 -12.61 11.89 12.97
N VAL A 235 -11.92 10.92 13.52
CA VAL A 235 -11.53 10.91 14.94
C VAL A 235 -10.43 11.92 15.27
N HIS A 236 -9.59 12.29 14.28
CA HIS A 236 -8.62 13.37 14.42
C HIS A 236 -9.26 14.76 14.30
N GLY A 237 -10.42 14.89 13.65
CA GLY A 237 -11.12 16.16 13.44
C GLY A 237 -10.32 17.15 12.61
N ALA A 238 -10.30 18.43 12.96
CA ALA A 238 -9.69 19.47 12.15
C ALA A 238 -8.20 19.22 11.83
N ILE A 239 -7.41 18.66 12.75
CA ILE A 239 -6.00 18.36 12.52
C ILE A 239 -5.80 17.28 11.46
N GLY A 240 -6.76 16.38 11.27
CA GLY A 240 -6.72 15.34 10.24
C GLY A 240 -6.70 15.90 8.81
N TYR A 241 -7.12 17.14 8.61
CA TYR A 241 -7.04 17.83 7.31
C TYR A 241 -5.72 18.56 7.08
N SER A 242 -4.85 18.60 8.09
CA SER A 242 -3.54 19.25 7.97
C SER A 242 -2.50 18.29 7.42
N GLN A 243 -1.69 18.75 6.46
CA GLN A 243 -0.52 18.01 5.99
C GLN A 243 0.62 17.98 7.02
N GLU A 244 0.54 18.79 8.09
CA GLU A 244 1.48 18.75 9.21
C GLU A 244 1.34 17.48 10.04
N LEU A 245 0.14 16.88 10.05
CA LEU A 245 -0.10 15.60 10.70
C LEU A 245 0.45 14.47 9.83
N ASP A 246 1.37 13.66 10.37
CA ASP A 246 1.99 12.55 9.64
C ASP A 246 0.96 11.55 9.08
N LEU A 247 -0.16 11.36 9.77
CA LEU A 247 -1.24 10.50 9.30
C LEU A 247 -1.75 10.88 7.90
N SER A 248 -1.61 12.16 7.48
CA SER A 248 -2.00 12.64 6.15
C SER A 248 -1.34 11.85 5.01
N ILE A 249 -0.11 11.35 5.23
CA ILE A 249 0.63 10.54 4.27
C ILE A 249 -0.14 9.25 3.97
N TRP A 250 -0.62 8.55 5.01
CA TRP A 250 -1.40 7.30 4.83
C TRP A 250 -2.81 7.56 4.30
N LEU A 251 -3.46 8.66 4.73
CA LEU A 251 -4.80 9.02 4.24
C LEU A 251 -4.80 9.24 2.72
N THR A 252 -3.81 9.97 2.20
CA THR A 252 -3.68 10.23 0.77
C THR A 252 -3.19 9.00 0.00
N LYS A 253 -2.25 8.23 0.57
CA LYS A 253 -1.78 6.97 0.00
C LYS A 253 -2.92 5.96 -0.17
N VAL A 254 -3.74 5.73 0.84
CA VAL A 254 -4.92 4.84 0.74
C VAL A 254 -5.86 5.34 -0.36
N ARG A 255 -6.12 6.65 -0.43
CA ARG A 255 -6.99 7.22 -1.47
C ARG A 255 -6.46 6.97 -2.89
N ALA A 256 -5.15 7.06 -3.09
CA ALA A 256 -4.51 6.75 -4.38
C ALA A 256 -4.52 5.25 -4.67
N LEU A 257 -4.13 4.41 -3.70
CA LEU A 257 -4.01 2.96 -3.89
C LEU A 257 -5.36 2.26 -4.13
N VAL A 258 -6.48 2.79 -3.62
CA VAL A 258 -7.81 2.21 -3.88
C VAL A 258 -8.13 2.14 -5.38
N THR A 259 -7.67 3.10 -6.17
CA THR A 259 -7.90 3.14 -7.61
C THR A 259 -6.70 2.68 -8.44
N ALA A 260 -5.52 2.57 -7.85
CA ALA A 260 -4.33 2.05 -8.54
C ALA A 260 -4.51 0.58 -8.92
N TRP A 261 -3.95 0.20 -10.08
CA TRP A 261 -4.01 -1.16 -10.61
C TRP A 261 -5.45 -1.68 -10.80
N GLY A 262 -6.33 -0.80 -11.25
CA GLY A 262 -7.74 -1.05 -11.49
C GLY A 262 -8.67 -0.45 -10.43
N THR A 263 -9.79 0.08 -10.91
CA THR A 263 -10.81 0.68 -10.02
C THR A 263 -11.57 -0.38 -9.22
N PRO A 264 -12.21 -0.02 -8.08
CA PRO A 264 -13.09 -0.94 -7.35
C PRO A 264 -14.21 -1.54 -8.22
N ALA A 265 -14.74 -0.77 -9.17
CA ALA A 265 -15.78 -1.25 -10.10
C ALA A 265 -15.25 -2.34 -11.04
N TYR A 266 -14.03 -2.15 -11.57
CA TYR A 266 -13.36 -3.14 -12.42
C TYR A 266 -13.14 -4.46 -11.66
N HIS A 267 -12.58 -4.41 -10.44
CA HIS A 267 -12.33 -5.63 -9.67
C HIS A 267 -13.62 -6.33 -9.23
N ARG A 268 -14.68 -5.58 -8.87
CA ARG A 268 -15.99 -6.19 -8.58
C ARG A 268 -16.58 -6.90 -9.81
N ALA A 269 -16.43 -6.33 -11.01
CA ALA A 269 -16.86 -6.98 -12.25
C ALA A 269 -16.09 -8.30 -12.47
N ARG A 270 -14.76 -8.32 -12.31
CA ARG A 270 -13.94 -9.55 -12.42
C ARG A 270 -14.35 -10.63 -11.40
N VAL A 271 -14.67 -10.26 -10.17
CA VAL A 271 -15.17 -11.20 -9.17
C VAL A 271 -16.50 -11.81 -9.62
N LEU A 272 -17.43 -11.01 -10.12
CA LEU A 272 -18.73 -11.48 -10.60
C LEU A 272 -18.62 -12.39 -11.83
N GLU A 273 -17.68 -12.12 -12.73
CA GLU A 273 -17.40 -12.97 -13.91
C GLU A 273 -16.88 -14.35 -13.47
N GLY A 274 -16.03 -14.41 -12.47
CA GLY A 274 -15.50 -15.68 -11.94
C GLY A 274 -16.50 -16.54 -11.17
N LEU A 275 -17.67 -15.98 -10.83
CA LEU A 275 -18.76 -16.71 -10.15
C LEU A 275 -19.81 -17.30 -11.14
N ARG A 276 -19.68 -17.02 -12.42
CA ARG A 276 -20.56 -17.54 -13.49
C ARG A 276 -20.01 -18.81 -14.10
#